data_967be513c9fe8235c68a8255b174c1f6
#
_entry.id   967be513c9fe8235c68a8255b174c1f6
#
_cell.length_a   1.000
_cell.length_b   1.000
_cell.length_c   1.000
_cell.angle_alpha   90.00
_cell.angle_beta   90.00
_cell.angle_gamma   90.00
#
_symmetry.space_group_name_H-M   'P 1'
#
loop_
_entity.id
_entity.type
_entity.pdbx_description
1 polymer ?
#
loop_
_entity_poly.entity_id
_entity_poly.type
_entity_poly.pdbx_seq_one_letter_code
_entity_poly.pdbx_strand_id
1 'polypeptide(L)'
;MHPPRLVMLSRPQDFAALQAGTVRSHPLLTARFLRTDLETTRFGLATGRKLGGAVVRNRVRRRLREVLRAMAPSFQPGWDVLIIARPAIVETDYRTLVETLRRILQRGGVVGGQASS
;
A
#
# COMPACT_ATOMS: atom_id res chain seq x y z
N MET A 1 6.38 -24.77 5.87
CA MET A 1 6.15 -23.65 4.92
C MET A 1 5.36 -22.56 5.61
N HIS A 2 5.83 -21.34 5.53
CA HIS A 2 5.16 -20.21 6.15
C HIS A 2 4.36 -19.44 5.10
N PRO A 3 3.17 -18.96 5.46
CA PRO A 3 2.44 -18.10 4.53
C PRO A 3 3.22 -16.81 4.31
N PRO A 4 3.03 -16.15 3.16
CA PRO A 4 3.64 -14.86 2.93
C PRO A 4 3.22 -13.88 4.01
N ARG A 5 4.14 -13.03 4.41
CA ARG A 5 3.89 -12.02 5.42
C ARG A 5 3.88 -10.63 4.81
N LEU A 6 3.10 -9.77 5.40
CA LEU A 6 3.18 -8.35 5.09
C LEU A 6 4.44 -7.80 5.74
N VAL A 7 5.33 -7.23 4.92
CA VAL A 7 6.57 -6.64 5.41
C VAL A 7 6.44 -5.13 5.31
N MET A 8 6.71 -4.45 6.42
CA MET A 8 6.58 -3.00 6.47
C MET A 8 7.93 -2.32 6.40
N LEU A 9 7.98 -1.18 5.72
CA LEU A 9 9.15 -0.32 5.70
C LEU A 9 9.32 0.32 7.08
N SER A 10 10.57 0.45 7.53
CA SER A 10 10.84 1.05 8.83
C SER A 10 11.96 2.07 8.81
N ARG A 11 12.83 2.05 7.79
CA ARG A 11 13.99 2.94 7.77
C ARG A 11 13.71 4.22 7.02
N PRO A 12 14.13 5.37 7.57
CA PRO A 12 13.92 6.64 6.86
C PRO A 12 14.48 6.67 5.45
N GLN A 13 15.64 6.04 5.21
CA GLN A 13 16.23 6.05 3.88
C GLN A 13 15.39 5.27 2.87
N ASP A 14 14.66 4.24 3.32
CA ASP A 14 13.78 3.50 2.41
C ASP A 14 12.59 4.34 2.00
N PHE A 15 12.03 5.11 2.93
CA PHE A 15 10.95 6.04 2.61
C PHE A 15 11.45 7.14 1.67
N ALA A 16 12.65 7.66 1.92
CA ALA A 16 13.21 8.73 1.08
C ALA A 16 13.42 8.25 -0.35
N ALA A 17 13.86 7.00 -0.51
CA ALA A 17 14.11 6.45 -1.84
C ALA A 17 12.85 6.40 -2.69
N LEU A 18 11.67 6.30 -2.06
CA LEU A 18 10.40 6.24 -2.77
C LEU A 18 10.05 7.54 -3.49
N GLN A 19 10.74 8.63 -3.19
CA GLN A 19 10.56 9.87 -3.94
C GLN A 19 10.92 9.71 -5.42
N ALA A 20 11.79 8.77 -5.74
CA ALA A 20 12.18 8.48 -7.12
C ALA A 20 11.23 7.49 -7.81
N GLY A 21 10.23 6.99 -7.09
CA GLY A 21 9.34 5.97 -7.62
C GLY A 21 8.25 6.53 -8.52
N THR A 22 7.55 5.61 -9.16
CA THR A 22 6.40 5.93 -9.98
C THR A 22 5.21 6.26 -9.09
N VAL A 23 4.42 7.26 -9.46
CA VAL A 23 3.29 7.71 -8.66
C VAL A 23 1.98 7.37 -9.36
N ARG A 24 1.02 6.86 -8.60
CA ARG A 24 -0.34 6.67 -9.06
C ARG A 24 -1.29 7.30 -8.05
N SER A 25 -2.13 8.20 -8.53
CA SER A 25 -3.05 8.95 -7.68
C SER A 25 -4.47 8.44 -7.82
N HIS A 26 -5.19 8.48 -6.71
CA HIS A 26 -6.59 8.10 -6.64
C HIS A 26 -7.24 9.01 -5.57
N PRO A 27 -8.55 9.26 -5.66
CA PRO A 27 -9.20 10.10 -4.63
C PRO A 27 -9.01 9.63 -3.19
N LEU A 28 -8.85 8.32 -2.98
CA LEU A 28 -8.70 7.75 -1.64
C LEU A 28 -7.27 7.71 -1.15
N LEU A 29 -6.31 7.58 -2.07
CA LEU A 29 -4.91 7.44 -1.70
C LEU A 29 -4.00 7.71 -2.89
N THR A 30 -2.75 8.00 -2.59
CA THR A 30 -1.71 8.06 -3.60
C THR A 30 -0.72 6.94 -3.30
N ALA A 31 -0.24 6.25 -4.32
CA ALA A 31 0.74 5.19 -4.14
C ALA A 31 2.01 5.52 -4.91
N ARG A 32 3.17 5.28 -4.27
CA ARG A 32 4.48 5.38 -4.92
C ARG A 32 5.09 4.00 -4.98
N PHE A 33 5.68 3.66 -6.12
CA PHE A 33 6.22 2.34 -6.39
C PHE A 33 7.68 2.45 -6.79
N LEU A 34 8.52 1.63 -6.16
CA LEU A 34 9.93 1.58 -6.50
C LEU A 34 10.39 0.13 -6.61
N ARG A 35 11.00 -0.23 -7.75
CA ARG A 35 11.57 -1.57 -7.90
C ARG A 35 12.81 -1.69 -7.03
N THR A 36 12.99 -2.87 -6.43
CA THR A 36 14.16 -3.16 -5.62
C THR A 36 14.76 -4.49 -6.05
N ASP A 37 15.94 -4.80 -5.51
CA ASP A 37 16.59 -6.09 -5.72
C ASP A 37 16.17 -7.12 -4.68
N LEU A 38 15.29 -6.75 -3.76
CA LEU A 38 14.91 -7.64 -2.68
C LEU A 38 13.95 -8.70 -3.16
N GLU A 39 13.93 -9.83 -2.47
CA GLU A 39 12.99 -10.90 -2.76
C GLU A 39 11.64 -10.66 -2.12
N THR A 40 11.53 -9.64 -1.29
CA THR A 40 10.27 -9.28 -0.64
C THR A 40 9.74 -7.98 -1.20
N THR A 41 8.45 -7.78 -1.03
CA THR A 41 7.80 -6.50 -1.31
C THR A 41 7.43 -5.89 0.03
N ARG A 42 7.78 -4.61 0.19
CA ARG A 42 7.62 -3.92 1.47
C ARG A 42 6.71 -2.72 1.29
N PHE A 43 5.95 -2.42 2.34
CA PHE A 43 4.98 -1.33 2.30
C PHE A 43 5.24 -0.31 3.40
N GLY A 44 5.04 0.96 3.06
CA GLY A 44 4.95 2.03 4.03
C GLY A 44 3.57 2.65 3.96
N LEU A 45 3.08 3.12 5.10
CA LEU A 45 1.78 3.77 5.18
C LEU A 45 1.96 5.17 5.76
N ALA A 46 1.44 6.17 5.04
CA ALA A 46 1.46 7.55 5.51
C ALA A 46 0.04 7.98 5.81
N THR A 47 -0.24 8.25 7.08
CA THR A 47 -1.56 8.70 7.54
C THR A 47 -1.38 10.06 8.21
N GLY A 48 -1.48 11.11 7.42
CA GLY A 48 -1.22 12.47 7.88
C GLY A 48 -2.34 13.06 8.71
N ARG A 49 -2.06 14.24 9.25
CA ARG A 49 -3.00 14.93 10.15
C ARG A 49 -4.30 15.34 9.47
N LYS A 50 -4.30 15.47 8.15
CA LYS A 50 -5.51 15.84 7.41
C LYS A 50 -6.61 14.79 7.52
N LEU A 51 -6.25 13.56 7.89
CA LEU A 51 -7.26 12.50 8.08
C LEU A 51 -8.07 12.70 9.35
N GLY A 52 -7.50 13.36 10.34
CA GLY A 52 -8.15 13.55 11.63
C GLY A 52 -7.18 13.32 12.78
N GLY A 53 -7.70 13.08 13.97
CA GLY A 53 -6.89 12.84 15.15
C GLY A 53 -6.25 11.47 15.17
N ALA A 54 -5.52 11.19 16.24
CA ALA A 54 -4.75 9.95 16.36
C ALA A 54 -5.62 8.70 16.23
N VAL A 55 -6.82 8.72 16.81
CA VAL A 55 -7.71 7.56 16.75
C VAL A 55 -8.11 7.26 15.31
N VAL A 56 -8.47 8.30 14.55
CA VAL A 56 -8.87 8.14 13.16
C VAL A 56 -7.68 7.63 12.32
N ARG A 57 -6.52 8.24 12.51
CA ARG A 57 -5.34 7.86 11.74
C ARG A 57 -4.93 6.42 12.02
N ASN A 58 -5.00 6.01 13.27
CA ASN A 58 -4.65 4.63 13.64
C ASN A 58 -5.64 3.63 13.05
N ARG A 59 -6.94 3.99 13.01
CA ARG A 59 -7.94 3.13 12.41
C ARG A 59 -7.69 2.95 10.91
N VAL A 60 -7.39 4.04 10.21
CA VAL A 60 -7.09 3.97 8.78
C VAL A 60 -5.87 3.09 8.54
N ARG A 61 -4.80 3.29 9.33
CA ARG A 61 -3.58 2.51 9.20
C ARG A 61 -3.85 1.02 9.41
N ARG A 62 -4.64 0.70 10.43
CA ARG A 62 -4.97 -0.70 10.73
C ARG A 62 -5.77 -1.33 9.60
N ARG A 63 -6.76 -0.61 9.05
CA ARG A 63 -7.55 -1.12 7.94
C ARG A 63 -6.69 -1.38 6.71
N LEU A 64 -5.78 -0.46 6.40
CA LEU A 64 -4.87 -0.65 5.27
C LEU A 64 -4.00 -1.87 5.47
N ARG A 65 -3.46 -2.05 6.68
CA ARG A 65 -2.65 -3.24 6.97
C ARG A 65 -3.45 -4.53 6.79
N GLU A 66 -4.69 -4.54 7.24
CA GLU A 66 -5.52 -5.72 7.13
C GLU A 66 -5.76 -6.09 5.67
N VAL A 67 -6.06 -5.10 4.84
CA VAL A 67 -6.27 -5.34 3.41
C VAL A 67 -5.00 -5.86 2.76
N LEU A 68 -3.87 -5.20 3.05
CA LEU A 68 -2.59 -5.61 2.46
C LEU A 68 -2.19 -7.02 2.92
N ARG A 69 -2.42 -7.34 4.19
CA ARG A 69 -2.09 -8.66 4.70
C ARG A 69 -2.87 -9.75 3.99
N ALA A 70 -4.16 -9.49 3.72
CA ALA A 70 -5.00 -10.44 3.01
C ALA A 70 -4.53 -10.63 1.57
N MET A 71 -3.91 -9.61 0.97
CA MET A 71 -3.44 -9.66 -0.41
C MET A 71 -2.01 -10.17 -0.54
N ALA A 72 -1.30 -10.34 0.59
CA ALA A 72 0.13 -10.67 0.56
C ALA A 72 0.47 -11.88 -0.30
N PRO A 73 -0.32 -12.97 -0.31
CA PRO A 73 -0.01 -14.11 -1.18
C PRO A 73 0.04 -13.76 -2.67
N SER A 74 -0.57 -12.65 -3.07
CA SER A 74 -0.62 -12.24 -4.48
C SER A 74 0.51 -11.28 -4.84
N PHE A 75 1.35 -10.86 -3.89
CA PHE A 75 2.38 -9.87 -4.16
C PHE A 75 3.51 -10.46 -5.00
N GLN A 76 3.90 -9.71 -6.03
CA GLN A 76 5.13 -9.99 -6.76
C GLN A 76 6.30 -9.47 -5.94
N PRO A 77 7.45 -10.15 -5.95
CA PRO A 77 8.60 -9.68 -5.18
C PRO A 77 9.26 -8.46 -5.81
N GLY A 78 10.06 -7.76 -5.01
CA GLY A 78 10.95 -6.74 -5.53
C GLY A 78 10.33 -5.35 -5.63
N TRP A 79 9.37 -5.03 -4.77
CA TRP A 79 8.77 -3.70 -4.76
C TRP A 79 8.83 -3.08 -3.38
N ASP A 80 9.06 -1.77 -3.34
CA ASP A 80 8.73 -0.94 -2.19
C ASP A 80 7.57 -0.05 -2.60
N VAL A 81 6.55 0.01 -1.76
CA VAL A 81 5.32 0.74 -2.05
C VAL A 81 4.98 1.64 -0.87
N LEU A 82 4.77 2.91 -1.14
CA LEU A 82 4.29 3.84 -0.11
C LEU A 82 2.84 4.18 -0.44
N ILE A 83 1.96 3.92 0.51
CA ILE A 83 0.55 4.27 0.39
C ILE A 83 0.31 5.50 1.25
N ILE A 84 -0.09 6.59 0.61
CA ILE A 84 -0.36 7.86 1.28
C ILE A 84 -1.88 8.03 1.32
N ALA A 85 -2.46 7.89 2.49
CA ALA A 85 -3.91 7.97 2.65
C ALA A 85 -4.38 9.42 2.46
N ARG A 86 -5.50 9.60 1.76
CA ARG A 86 -6.11 10.91 1.57
C ARG A 86 -7.38 11.00 2.41
N PRO A 87 -7.83 12.22 2.74
CA PRO A 87 -8.96 12.38 3.66
C PRO A 87 -10.21 11.57 3.30
N ALA A 88 -10.51 11.42 2.02
CA ALA A 88 -11.70 10.67 1.62
C ALA A 88 -11.68 9.21 2.05
N ILE A 89 -10.50 8.67 2.36
CA ILE A 89 -10.39 7.26 2.77
C ILE A 89 -11.06 6.99 4.12
N VAL A 90 -11.18 8.01 4.95
CA VAL A 90 -11.72 7.87 6.31
C VAL A 90 -13.15 7.33 6.29
N GLU A 91 -13.94 7.75 5.31
CA GLU A 91 -15.34 7.34 5.24
C GLU A 91 -15.62 6.25 4.22
N THR A 92 -14.57 5.69 3.64
CA THR A 92 -14.72 4.65 2.64
C THR A 92 -15.05 3.33 3.32
N ASP A 93 -15.98 2.58 2.75
CA ASP A 93 -16.31 1.26 3.26
C ASP A 93 -15.20 0.27 2.91
N TYR A 94 -15.18 -0.85 3.61
CA TYR A 94 -14.09 -1.83 3.50
C TYR A 94 -14.01 -2.42 2.09
N ARG A 95 -15.15 -2.75 1.49
CA ARG A 95 -15.18 -3.33 0.15
C ARG A 95 -14.55 -2.40 -0.88
N THR A 96 -14.91 -1.12 -0.85
CA THR A 96 -14.35 -0.13 -1.77
C THR A 96 -12.86 0.01 -1.56
N LEU A 97 -12.41 -0.02 -0.31
CA LEU A 97 -10.99 0.07 -0.01
C LEU A 97 -10.22 -1.12 -0.59
N VAL A 98 -10.76 -2.32 -0.43
CA VAL A 98 -10.14 -3.54 -0.97
C VAL A 98 -10.02 -3.44 -2.48
N GLU A 99 -11.11 -3.07 -3.15
CA GLU A 99 -11.13 -2.99 -4.61
C GLU A 99 -10.17 -1.93 -5.13
N THR A 100 -10.12 -0.78 -4.46
CA THR A 100 -9.24 0.30 -4.85
C THR A 100 -7.79 -0.11 -4.73
N LEU A 101 -7.41 -0.69 -3.59
CA LEU A 101 -6.03 -1.13 -3.38
C LEU A 101 -5.64 -2.20 -4.39
N ARG A 102 -6.51 -3.18 -4.62
CA ARG A 102 -6.20 -4.23 -5.59
C ARG A 102 -5.92 -3.65 -6.96
N ARG A 103 -6.79 -2.75 -7.41
CA ARG A 103 -6.65 -2.14 -8.73
C ARG A 103 -5.35 -1.34 -8.85
N ILE A 104 -5.05 -0.54 -7.84
CA ILE A 104 -3.84 0.28 -7.87
C ILE A 104 -2.60 -0.60 -7.86
N LEU A 105 -2.58 -1.62 -7.02
CA LEU A 105 -1.43 -2.52 -6.94
C LEU A 105 -1.27 -3.37 -8.19
N GLN A 106 -2.36 -3.75 -8.84
CA GLN A 106 -2.28 -4.46 -10.11
C GLN A 106 -1.68 -3.57 -11.19
N ARG A 107 -2.11 -2.33 -11.26
CA ARG A 107 -1.58 -1.38 -12.25
C ARG A 107 -0.12 -1.07 -12.00
N GLY A 108 0.31 -1.09 -10.75
CA GLY A 108 1.70 -0.87 -10.39
C GLY A 108 2.58 -2.09 -10.59
N GLY A 109 1.99 -3.25 -10.86
CA GLY A 109 2.76 -4.47 -11.06
C GLY A 109 3.04 -5.27 -9.80
N VAL A 110 2.51 -4.82 -8.65
CA VAL A 110 2.78 -5.45 -7.36
C VAL A 110 1.91 -6.67 -7.13
N VAL A 111 0.66 -6.63 -7.60
CA VAL A 111 -0.23 -7.77 -7.54
C VAL A 111 -0.26 -8.39 -8.93
N GLY A 112 -0.02 -9.69 -9.01
CA GLY A 112 -0.02 -10.41 -10.26
C GLY A 112 -1.39 -10.36 -10.87
N GLY A 113 -1.36 -10.13 -12.05
CA GLY A 113 -2.51 -9.96 -12.59
C GLY A 113 -3.33 -10.93 -13.14
N GLN A 114 -3.88 -10.97 -13.29
CA GLN A 114 -4.48 -11.41 -13.86
C GLN A 114 -4.72 -10.98 -15.05
N ALA A 115 -4.39 -10.92 -15.38
CA ALA A 115 -4.42 -10.53 -16.18
C ALA A 115 -4.70 -10.72 -17.12
N SER A 116 -4.77 -10.96 -17.31
CA SER A 116 -4.91 -10.97 -17.92
C SER A 116 -5.30 -10.78 -18.52
N SER A 117 -5.47 -10.86 -18.52
CA SER A 117 -5.72 -10.65 -19.12
C SER A 117 -5.79 -10.34 -19.65
#